data_32e17e2007a8c72c5218d9a1e93e70ae
#
_entry.id   32e17e2007a8c72c5218d9a1e93e70ae
#
_cell.length_a   1.000
_cell.length_b   1.000
_cell.length_c   1.000
_cell.angle_alpha   90.00
_cell.angle_beta   90.00
_cell.angle_gamma   90.00
#
_symmetry.space_group_name_H-M   'P 1'
#
loop_
_entity.id
_entity.type
_entity.pdbx_description
1 polymer ?
#
loop_
_entity_poly.entity_id
_entity_poly.type
_entity_poly.pdbx_seq_one_letter_code
_entity_poly.pdbx_strand_id
1 'polypeptide(L)'
;MKLSFSSLLLFVMVSSCFNNNEKRPTTATETGTAFIRATLDGNFKNAETLLYKDDQNIAMFESYKTFYKRLPAEKKAAYQKASYTINTLTDLNDSTSIINYSNSYMKQPMDIKVIRKDKVWSIDFKYTSADSTSN
;
A
#
# COMPACT_ATOMS: atom_id res chain seq x y z
N MET A 1 -16.80 -8.72 -66.57
CA MET A 1 -15.76 -9.13 -65.61
C MET A 1 -15.80 -8.14 -64.44
N LYS A 2 -16.35 -8.54 -63.29
CA LYS A 2 -16.35 -7.74 -62.08
C LYS A 2 -15.35 -8.32 -61.13
N LEU A 3 -14.22 -7.67 -60.93
CA LEU A 3 -13.26 -8.01 -59.89
C LEU A 3 -13.80 -7.49 -58.55
N SER A 4 -14.17 -8.40 -57.64
CA SER A 4 -14.52 -8.09 -56.29
C SER A 4 -13.25 -8.05 -55.44
N PHE A 5 -12.88 -6.87 -55.00
CA PHE A 5 -11.75 -6.67 -54.09
C PHE A 5 -12.27 -6.85 -52.65
N SER A 6 -12.07 -8.04 -52.10
CA SER A 6 -12.38 -8.30 -50.71
C SER A 6 -11.26 -7.73 -49.85
N SER A 7 -11.53 -6.59 -49.22
CA SER A 7 -10.63 -5.96 -48.26
C SER A 7 -10.68 -6.73 -46.91
N LEU A 8 -9.66 -7.55 -46.67
CA LEU A 8 -9.49 -8.27 -45.41
C LEU A 8 -8.92 -7.26 -44.38
N LEU A 9 -9.80 -6.74 -43.54
CA LEU A 9 -9.42 -5.86 -42.43
C LEU A 9 -8.79 -6.69 -41.32
N LEU A 10 -7.45 -6.67 -41.26
CA LEU A 10 -6.67 -7.34 -40.20
C LEU A 10 -6.78 -6.53 -38.92
N PHE A 11 -7.63 -6.97 -37.99
CA PHE A 11 -7.78 -6.36 -36.66
C PHE A 11 -6.60 -6.79 -35.80
N VAL A 12 -5.57 -5.96 -35.71
CA VAL A 12 -4.45 -6.17 -34.79
C VAL A 12 -4.94 -5.85 -33.38
N MET A 13 -5.26 -6.90 -32.62
CA MET A 13 -5.48 -6.79 -31.19
C MET A 13 -4.15 -6.49 -30.51
N VAL A 14 -3.90 -5.22 -30.24
CA VAL A 14 -2.78 -4.80 -29.39
C VAL A 14 -3.16 -5.18 -27.95
N SER A 15 -2.74 -6.36 -27.52
CA SER A 15 -2.77 -6.73 -26.11
C SER A 15 -1.79 -5.83 -25.37
N SER A 16 -2.27 -4.72 -24.83
CA SER A 16 -1.51 -3.91 -23.88
C SER A 16 -1.32 -4.73 -22.62
N CYS A 17 -0.21 -5.45 -22.54
CA CYS A 17 0.29 -5.96 -21.28
C CYS A 17 0.64 -4.73 -20.42
N PHE A 18 -0.24 -4.34 -19.53
CA PHE A 18 0.07 -3.44 -18.43
C PHE A 18 1.07 -4.17 -17.52
N ASN A 19 2.35 -4.03 -17.85
CA ASN A 19 3.43 -4.37 -16.93
C ASN A 19 3.47 -3.26 -15.87
N ASN A 20 2.71 -3.42 -14.80
CA ASN A 20 2.88 -2.66 -13.57
C ASN A 20 4.16 -3.15 -12.87
N ASN A 21 5.31 -2.87 -13.47
CA ASN A 21 6.59 -2.85 -12.77
C ASN A 21 6.67 -1.54 -11.97
N GLU A 22 5.81 -1.37 -10.97
CA GLU A 22 6.01 -0.34 -9.98
C GLU A 22 7.34 -0.65 -9.28
N LYS A 23 8.32 0.22 -9.52
CA LYS A 23 9.63 0.11 -8.92
C LYS A 23 9.47 0.16 -7.39
N ARG A 24 10.04 -0.83 -6.69
CA ARG A 24 9.99 -0.87 -5.23
C ARG A 24 10.55 0.44 -4.64
N PRO A 25 9.89 1.01 -3.63
CA PRO A 25 10.39 2.20 -2.94
C PRO A 25 11.81 2.01 -2.40
N THR A 26 12.61 3.06 -2.47
CA THR A 26 14.05 3.02 -2.11
C THR A 26 14.37 3.77 -0.82
N THR A 27 13.42 4.50 -0.27
CA THR A 27 13.57 5.24 0.99
C THR A 27 12.51 4.84 2.01
N ALA A 28 12.76 5.16 3.29
CA ALA A 28 11.78 4.95 4.36
C ALA A 28 10.47 5.71 4.08
N THR A 29 10.58 6.97 3.67
CA THR A 29 9.42 7.83 3.37
C THR A 29 8.59 7.27 2.22
N GLU A 30 9.22 6.91 1.10
CA GLU A 30 8.51 6.31 -0.04
C GLU A 30 7.82 5.01 0.35
N THR A 31 8.50 4.15 1.13
CA THR A 31 7.93 2.88 1.60
C THR A 31 6.70 3.11 2.49
N GLY A 32 6.82 4.02 3.45
CA GLY A 32 5.73 4.35 4.37
C GLY A 32 4.54 4.98 3.65
N THR A 33 4.76 5.95 2.77
CA THR A 33 3.68 6.62 2.02
C THR A 33 2.99 5.68 1.05
N ALA A 34 3.74 4.81 0.38
CA ALA A 34 3.16 3.76 -0.49
C ALA A 34 2.29 2.79 0.31
N PHE A 35 2.73 2.40 1.51
CA PHE A 35 1.94 1.54 2.39
C PHE A 35 0.67 2.22 2.90
N ILE A 36 0.75 3.47 3.35
CA ILE A 36 -0.43 4.26 3.76
C ILE A 36 -1.46 4.31 2.64
N ARG A 37 -1.03 4.68 1.43
CA ARG A 37 -1.95 4.77 0.29
C ARG A 37 -2.55 3.41 -0.06
N ALA A 38 -1.76 2.36 -0.14
CA ALA A 38 -2.24 1.02 -0.45
C ALA A 38 -3.27 0.52 0.57
N THR A 39 -3.07 0.76 1.87
CA THR A 39 -4.02 0.37 2.91
C THR A 39 -5.31 1.18 2.88
N LEU A 40 -5.23 2.50 2.65
CA LEU A 40 -6.42 3.35 2.47
C LEU A 40 -7.24 2.93 1.24
N ASP A 41 -6.59 2.57 0.15
CA ASP A 41 -7.25 2.09 -1.08
C ASP A 41 -7.82 0.67 -0.95
N GLY A 42 -7.47 -0.06 0.11
CA GLY A 42 -7.80 -1.47 0.25
C GLY A 42 -7.00 -2.37 -0.71
N ASN A 43 -5.91 -1.85 -1.26
CA ASN A 43 -4.99 -2.60 -2.12
C ASN A 43 -3.99 -3.39 -1.27
N PHE A 44 -4.49 -4.41 -0.58
CA PHE A 44 -3.69 -5.21 0.34
C PHE A 44 -2.61 -6.04 -0.35
N LYS A 45 -2.81 -6.39 -1.62
CA LYS A 45 -1.78 -7.07 -2.42
C LYS A 45 -0.52 -6.20 -2.51
N ASN A 46 -0.66 -4.92 -2.81
CA ASN A 46 0.48 -4.01 -2.84
C ASN A 46 1.04 -3.74 -1.45
N ALA A 47 0.19 -3.52 -0.45
CA ALA A 47 0.64 -3.32 0.93
C ALA A 47 1.47 -4.49 1.45
N GLU A 48 1.09 -5.73 1.17
CA GLU A 48 1.84 -6.95 1.56
C GLU A 48 3.24 -7.00 0.97
N THR A 49 3.45 -6.47 -0.23
CA THR A 49 4.79 -6.43 -0.83
C THR A 49 5.77 -5.55 -0.04
N LEU A 50 5.24 -4.61 0.73
CA LEU A 50 6.01 -3.65 1.53
C LEU A 50 6.26 -4.11 2.96
N LEU A 51 5.61 -5.19 3.42
CA LEU A 51 5.78 -5.71 4.77
C LEU A 51 7.17 -6.33 4.97
N TYR A 52 7.72 -6.15 6.16
CA TYR A 52 8.77 -7.01 6.65
C TYR A 52 8.20 -8.42 6.88
N LYS A 53 8.79 -9.41 6.23
CA LYS A 53 8.27 -10.79 6.16
C LYS A 53 8.75 -11.61 7.35
N ASP A 54 8.10 -11.45 8.51
CA ASP A 54 8.15 -12.41 9.61
C ASP A 54 6.73 -12.87 9.95
N ASP A 55 6.63 -13.99 10.68
CA ASP A 55 5.35 -14.64 10.98
C ASP A 55 4.41 -13.71 11.73
N GLN A 56 4.93 -12.89 12.63
CA GLN A 56 4.13 -11.97 13.45
C GLN A 56 3.55 -10.82 12.60
N ASN A 57 4.38 -10.20 11.75
CA ASN A 57 3.90 -9.16 10.83
C ASN A 57 2.84 -9.69 9.88
N ILE A 58 3.06 -10.88 9.33
CA ILE A 58 2.11 -11.53 8.42
C ILE A 58 0.79 -11.81 9.15
N ALA A 59 0.83 -12.43 10.32
CA ALA A 59 -0.37 -12.77 11.09
C ALA A 59 -1.18 -11.52 11.47
N MET A 60 -0.51 -10.46 11.92
CA MET A 60 -1.18 -9.21 12.30
C MET A 60 -1.78 -8.51 11.09
N PHE A 61 -1.10 -8.50 9.96
CA PHE A 61 -1.64 -7.91 8.75
C PHE A 61 -2.82 -8.71 8.18
N GLU A 62 -2.82 -10.04 8.26
CA GLU A 62 -3.98 -10.87 7.91
C GLU A 62 -5.19 -10.55 8.79
N SER A 63 -4.98 -10.33 10.09
CA SER A 63 -6.04 -9.89 11.01
C SER A 63 -6.60 -8.53 10.61
N TYR A 64 -5.74 -7.59 10.23
CA TYR A 64 -6.15 -6.28 9.73
C TYR A 64 -6.96 -6.37 8.42
N LYS A 65 -6.53 -7.20 7.47
CA LYS A 65 -7.28 -7.45 6.24
C LYS A 65 -8.68 -8.04 6.53
N THR A 66 -8.75 -8.97 7.47
CA THR A 66 -10.02 -9.59 7.88
C THR A 66 -10.96 -8.56 8.51
N PHE A 67 -10.43 -7.67 9.35
CA PHE A 67 -11.19 -6.56 9.92
C PHE A 67 -11.71 -5.63 8.80
N TYR A 68 -10.86 -5.20 7.88
CA TYR A 68 -11.24 -4.32 6.77
C TYR A 68 -12.34 -4.95 5.88
N LYS A 69 -12.23 -6.25 5.59
CA LYS A 69 -13.25 -6.96 4.78
C LYS A 69 -14.65 -6.87 5.38
N ARG A 70 -14.76 -6.83 6.72
CA ARG A 70 -16.02 -6.74 7.45
C ARG A 70 -16.62 -5.35 7.54
N LEU A 71 -15.86 -4.31 7.15
CA LEU A 71 -16.37 -2.95 7.16
C LEU A 71 -17.51 -2.80 6.14
N PRO A 72 -18.54 -1.98 6.46
CA PRO A 72 -19.56 -1.60 5.50
C PRO A 72 -18.97 -0.90 4.27
N ALA A 73 -19.62 -1.02 3.12
CA ALA A 73 -19.16 -0.44 1.86
C ALA A 73 -18.93 1.08 1.96
N GLU A 74 -19.75 1.80 2.74
CA GLU A 74 -19.60 3.24 2.99
C GLU A 74 -18.29 3.59 3.67
N LYS A 75 -17.88 2.79 4.69
CA LYS A 75 -16.62 2.99 5.39
C LYS A 75 -15.43 2.70 4.49
N LYS A 76 -15.48 1.63 3.70
CA LYS A 76 -14.45 1.32 2.71
C LYS A 76 -14.30 2.47 1.69
N ALA A 77 -15.40 3.01 1.19
CA ALA A 77 -15.39 4.15 0.28
C ALA A 77 -14.81 5.41 0.93
N ALA A 78 -15.10 5.65 2.22
CA ALA A 78 -14.53 6.76 2.96
C ALA A 78 -13.01 6.65 3.13
N TYR A 79 -12.50 5.46 3.42
CA TYR A 79 -11.06 5.20 3.43
C TYR A 79 -10.40 5.45 2.08
N GLN A 80 -10.99 4.97 1.00
CA GLN A 80 -10.45 5.14 -0.35
C GLN A 80 -10.39 6.62 -0.78
N LYS A 81 -11.33 7.43 -0.34
CA LYS A 81 -11.39 8.88 -0.61
C LYS A 81 -10.53 9.70 0.36
N ALA A 82 -10.05 9.10 1.44
CA ALA A 82 -9.29 9.83 2.45
C ALA A 82 -7.95 10.32 1.88
N SER A 83 -7.63 11.56 2.18
CA SER A 83 -6.28 12.10 2.06
C SER A 83 -5.49 11.78 3.33
N TYR A 84 -4.17 11.83 3.24
CA TYR A 84 -3.30 11.70 4.41
C TYR A 84 -2.27 12.81 4.46
N THR A 85 -1.78 13.08 5.65
CA THR A 85 -0.72 14.06 5.91
C THR A 85 0.36 13.40 6.75
N ILE A 86 1.61 13.55 6.36
CA ILE A 86 2.74 13.18 7.21
C ILE A 86 2.94 14.30 8.22
N ASN A 87 2.78 13.97 9.50
CA ASN A 87 2.95 14.93 10.60
C ASN A 87 4.42 15.05 10.98
N THR A 88 5.12 13.92 11.16
CA THR A 88 6.55 13.88 11.46
C THR A 88 7.22 12.67 10.82
N LEU A 89 8.49 12.82 10.51
CA LEU A 89 9.40 11.74 10.14
C LEU A 89 10.58 11.77 11.11
N THR A 90 10.80 10.69 11.84
CA THR A 90 11.88 10.58 12.81
C THR A 90 12.77 9.40 12.47
N ASP A 91 14.00 9.66 12.08
CA ASP A 91 15.01 8.64 11.88
C ASP A 91 15.63 8.29 13.24
N LEU A 92 15.39 7.06 13.71
CA LEU A 92 15.97 6.56 14.96
C LEU A 92 17.43 6.15 14.75
N ASN A 93 17.75 5.67 13.56
CA ASN A 93 19.09 5.32 13.09
C ASN A 93 19.05 5.11 11.56
N ASP A 94 20.17 4.70 10.97
CA ASP A 94 20.30 4.50 9.51
C ASP A 94 19.38 3.42 8.94
N SER A 95 18.74 2.61 9.79
CA SER A 95 17.94 1.45 9.39
C SER A 95 16.53 1.45 9.96
N THR A 96 16.13 2.51 10.69
CA THR A 96 14.80 2.56 11.34
C THR A 96 14.28 3.98 11.35
N SER A 97 13.09 4.16 10.81
CA SER A 97 12.36 5.43 10.80
C SER A 97 10.94 5.24 11.34
N ILE A 98 10.44 6.23 12.05
CA ILE A 98 9.04 6.33 12.47
C ILE A 98 8.38 7.44 11.67
N ILE A 99 7.26 7.11 11.03
CA ILE A 99 6.43 8.06 10.30
C ILE A 99 5.13 8.23 11.08
N ASN A 100 4.91 9.42 11.62
CA ASN A 100 3.62 9.80 12.20
C ASN A 100 2.77 10.43 11.10
N TYR A 101 1.55 9.95 10.92
CA TYR A 101 0.63 10.45 9.91
C TYR A 101 -0.80 10.50 10.43
N SER A 102 -1.61 11.32 9.78
CA SER A 102 -3.05 11.38 10.00
C SER A 102 -3.77 11.23 8.65
N ASN A 103 -4.95 10.65 8.66
CA ASN A 103 -5.81 10.66 7.48
C ASN A 103 -7.11 11.43 7.73
N SER A 104 -7.74 11.94 6.68
CA SER A 104 -8.92 12.80 6.75
C SER A 104 -10.16 12.09 7.27
N TYR A 105 -10.20 10.75 7.24
CA TYR A 105 -11.32 9.96 7.75
C TYR A 105 -11.20 9.69 9.24
N MET A 106 -10.09 9.13 9.70
CA MET A 106 -9.89 8.78 11.13
C MET A 106 -9.58 9.98 11.99
N LYS A 107 -8.88 10.98 11.43
CA LYS A 107 -8.45 12.23 12.10
C LYS A 107 -7.57 12.01 13.35
N GLN A 108 -7.04 10.82 13.54
CA GLN A 108 -6.13 10.46 14.63
C GLN A 108 -4.72 10.27 14.09
N PRO A 109 -3.68 10.76 14.82
CA PRO A 109 -2.30 10.43 14.48
C PRO A 109 -2.04 8.93 14.66
N MET A 110 -1.31 8.38 13.72
CA MET A 110 -0.88 6.97 13.74
C MET A 110 0.59 6.89 13.39
N ASP A 111 1.30 5.94 13.99
CA ASP A 111 2.69 5.69 13.71
C ASP A 111 2.87 4.48 12.81
N ILE A 112 3.80 4.60 11.88
CA ILE A 112 4.31 3.48 11.08
C ILE A 112 5.81 3.39 11.32
N LYS A 113 6.28 2.20 11.67
CA LYS A 113 7.70 1.89 11.74
C LYS A 113 8.17 1.30 10.43
N VAL A 114 9.19 1.91 9.86
CA VAL A 114 9.85 1.45 8.63
C VAL A 114 11.27 1.01 8.96
N ILE A 115 11.63 -0.19 8.60
CA ILE A 115 12.94 -0.77 8.88
C ILE A 115 13.65 -1.12 7.57
N ARG A 116 14.98 -0.99 7.56
CA ARG A 116 15.83 -1.41 6.46
C ARG A 116 16.62 -2.64 6.85
N LYS A 117 16.43 -3.73 6.12
CA LYS A 117 17.20 -4.96 6.24
C LYS A 117 17.66 -5.40 4.85
N ASP A 118 18.92 -5.81 4.72
CA ASP A 118 19.49 -6.23 3.45
C ASP A 118 19.26 -5.19 2.33
N LYS A 119 19.44 -3.90 2.65
CA LYS A 119 19.24 -2.74 1.78
C LYS A 119 17.78 -2.51 1.33
N VAL A 120 16.82 -3.22 1.90
CA VAL A 120 15.39 -3.13 1.57
C VAL A 120 14.61 -2.49 2.71
N TRP A 121 13.91 -1.39 2.43
CA TRP A 121 12.97 -0.78 3.35
C TRP A 121 11.67 -1.56 3.37
N SER A 122 11.14 -1.82 4.57
CA SER A 122 9.90 -2.58 4.79
C SER A 122 9.15 -2.07 6.02
N ILE A 123 7.85 -2.34 6.06
CA ILE A 123 6.98 -1.94 7.17
C ILE A 123 7.03 -2.98 8.29
N ASP A 124 7.38 -2.55 9.49
CA ASP A 124 7.23 -3.36 10.71
C ASP A 124 5.83 -3.16 11.30
N PHE A 125 4.89 -3.93 10.77
CA PHE A 125 3.45 -3.76 11.05
C PHE A 125 3.08 -4.06 12.50
N LYS A 126 3.78 -4.95 13.17
CA LYS A 126 3.54 -5.28 14.59
C LYS A 126 3.74 -4.07 15.50
N TYR A 127 4.66 -3.16 15.16
CA TYR A 127 4.80 -1.89 15.88
C TYR A 127 3.59 -0.99 15.66
N THR A 128 3.15 -0.87 14.42
CA THR A 128 1.99 -0.04 14.03
C THR A 128 0.71 -0.46 14.77
N SER A 129 0.52 -1.77 14.99
CA SER A 129 -0.66 -2.28 15.71
C SER A 129 -0.59 -2.09 17.23
N ALA A 130 0.60 -2.04 17.82
CA ALA A 130 0.79 -1.95 19.27
C ALA A 130 0.41 -0.57 19.81
N ASP A 131 0.70 0.51 19.07
CA ASP A 131 0.43 1.88 19.51
C ASP A 131 -1.04 2.31 19.40
N SER A 132 -1.85 1.62 18.61
CA SER A 132 -3.29 1.90 18.50
C SER A 132 -4.12 1.39 19.71
N THR A 133 -3.49 0.69 20.65
CA THR A 133 -4.16 0.14 21.85
C THR A 133 -3.77 0.84 23.15
N SER A 134 -2.92 1.87 23.09
CA SER A 134 -2.45 2.58 24.30
C SER A 134 -3.13 3.94 24.47
N ASN A 135 -4.48 3.94 24.50
CA ASN A 135 -5.28 5.03 25.07
C ASN A 135 -6.61 4.51 25.57
#